data_be33e4fd3e8c63693d88a846643f30b6
#
_entry.id   be33e4fd3e8c63693d88a846643f30b6
#
_cell.length_a   1.000
_cell.length_b   1.000
_cell.length_c   1.000
_cell.angle_alpha   90.00
_cell.angle_beta   90.00
_cell.angle_gamma   90.00
#
_symmetry.space_group_name_H-M   'P 1'
#
loop_
_entity.id
_entity.type
_entity.pdbx_description
1 polymer ?
#
loop_
_entity_poly.entity_id
_entity_poly.type
_entity_poly.pdbx_seq_one_letter_code
_entity_poly.pdbx_strand_id
1 'polypeptide(L)'
;MKRLHHILPIVLASLMQALPLCAQQPVAREVTNVKMIGIGPSNILDTYLSPEHYNGFELRFIDQAERHKITTSSIPSSMGLCYSPESSNWTTTLTHQAQISYSKPRSEDANYLYGLYSFILARQRHWHLMGNRLELKAGAQGEIGGGFLYNTRNGNNPAQARAYLNIAPNASARYLFNIRKMRAAVQYEAALPLLGVLFSPNYGQSYYELFSKGNYDHNIVFTTPFNAPTLRQMLSFDFAVKDHIFRIGYLGDFQQAKVNSLKYHAYSHLIILGYVHRFQIQKIRP
;
A
#
# COMPACT_ATOMS: atom_id res chain seq x y z
N MET A 1 31.28 49.29 -43.57
CA MET A 1 31.29 48.27 -42.47
C MET A 1 30.59 48.71 -41.19
N LYS A 2 30.03 49.87 -41.02
CA LYS A 2 29.34 50.35 -39.79
C LYS A 2 27.86 49.97 -39.67
N ARG A 3 27.21 49.41 -40.68
CA ARG A 3 25.76 49.07 -40.65
C ARG A 3 25.46 47.63 -40.24
N LEU A 4 26.49 46.74 -40.19
CA LEU A 4 26.30 45.34 -39.85
C LEU A 4 26.21 45.08 -38.34
N HIS A 5 26.76 45.98 -37.49
CA HIS A 5 26.78 45.83 -36.03
C HIS A 5 25.43 46.10 -35.37
N HIS A 6 24.49 46.78 -36.03
CA HIS A 6 23.16 47.04 -35.46
C HIS A 6 22.11 46.00 -35.87
N ILE A 7 22.37 45.20 -36.91
CA ILE A 7 21.44 44.17 -37.40
C ILE A 7 21.60 42.87 -36.59
N LEU A 8 22.82 42.56 -36.18
CA LEU A 8 23.11 41.32 -35.41
C LEU A 8 22.38 41.23 -34.06
N PRO A 9 22.32 42.29 -33.20
CA PRO A 9 21.58 42.20 -31.95
C PRO A 9 20.06 42.17 -32.16
N ILE A 10 19.53 42.78 -33.25
CA ILE A 10 18.09 42.74 -33.58
C ILE A 10 17.69 41.32 -34.04
N VAL A 11 18.52 40.66 -34.83
CA VAL A 11 18.29 39.29 -35.29
C VAL A 11 18.43 38.31 -34.10
N LEU A 12 19.40 38.54 -33.21
CA LEU A 12 19.52 37.71 -31.98
C LEU A 12 18.33 37.92 -31.03
N ALA A 13 17.84 39.14 -30.87
CA ALA A 13 16.67 39.46 -30.07
C ALA A 13 15.38 38.86 -30.64
N SER A 14 15.23 38.87 -31.98
CA SER A 14 14.09 38.23 -32.65
C SER A 14 14.17 36.69 -32.62
N LEU A 15 15.39 36.10 -32.67
CA LEU A 15 15.56 34.66 -32.46
C LEU A 15 15.27 34.22 -31.01
N MET A 16 15.58 35.06 -30.02
CA MET A 16 15.21 34.78 -28.61
C MET A 16 13.70 34.88 -28.34
N GLN A 17 12.98 35.71 -29.12
CA GLN A 17 11.52 35.81 -29.03
C GLN A 17 10.81 34.68 -29.79
N ALA A 18 11.50 33.99 -30.70
CA ALA A 18 10.97 32.87 -31.47
C ALA A 18 11.20 31.49 -30.76
N LEU A 19 11.86 31.47 -29.61
CA LEU A 19 11.79 30.30 -28.75
C LEU A 19 10.32 30.23 -28.26
N PRO A 20 9.54 29.23 -28.71
CA PRO A 20 8.21 29.09 -28.18
C PRO A 20 8.40 28.98 -26.67
N LEU A 21 7.79 29.89 -25.90
CA LEU A 21 7.46 29.59 -24.50
C LEU A 21 6.61 28.34 -24.59
N CYS A 22 7.25 27.16 -24.57
CA CYS A 22 6.59 25.94 -24.22
C CYS A 22 6.09 26.19 -22.80
N ALA A 23 4.91 26.82 -22.68
CA ALA A 23 4.23 26.99 -21.42
C ALA A 23 4.25 25.62 -20.80
N GLN A 24 4.97 25.47 -19.70
CA GLN A 24 5.08 24.21 -19.00
C GLN A 24 3.65 23.74 -18.76
N GLN A 25 3.23 22.73 -19.52
CA GLN A 25 1.87 22.22 -19.42
C GLN A 25 1.60 21.85 -17.95
N PRO A 26 0.45 22.24 -17.40
CA PRO A 26 0.12 21.92 -16.05
C PRO A 26 0.16 20.40 -15.89
N VAL A 27 1.08 19.91 -15.06
CA VAL A 27 1.15 18.49 -14.74
C VAL A 27 -0.06 18.16 -13.89
N ALA A 28 -1.06 17.57 -14.50
CA ALA A 28 -2.19 17.03 -13.78
C ALA A 28 -1.78 15.70 -13.08
N ARG A 29 -2.32 15.45 -11.92
CA ARG A 29 -2.19 14.17 -11.22
C ARG A 29 -3.57 13.58 -11.09
N GLU A 30 -3.74 12.37 -11.58
CA GLU A 30 -4.89 11.56 -11.24
C GLU A 30 -4.65 10.91 -9.88
N VAL A 31 -5.64 11.02 -9.01
CA VAL A 31 -5.64 10.38 -7.70
C VAL A 31 -6.85 9.48 -7.63
N THR A 32 -6.60 8.19 -7.41
CA THR A 32 -7.64 7.23 -7.10
C THR A 32 -7.55 6.93 -5.61
N ASN A 33 -8.56 7.33 -4.86
CA ASN A 33 -8.69 7.03 -3.44
C ASN A 33 -9.71 5.91 -3.24
N VAL A 34 -9.35 4.88 -2.48
CA VAL A 34 -10.20 3.73 -2.19
C VAL A 34 -10.28 3.56 -0.68
N LYS A 35 -11.48 3.73 -0.14
CA LYS A 35 -11.76 3.45 1.27
C LYS A 35 -12.49 2.13 1.38
N MET A 36 -11.98 1.23 2.21
CA MET A 36 -12.49 -0.13 2.34
C MET A 36 -12.64 -0.51 3.81
N ILE A 37 -13.66 -1.31 4.08
CA ILE A 37 -13.87 -2.00 5.35
C ILE A 37 -13.82 -3.49 5.05
N GLY A 38 -12.97 -4.21 5.77
CA GLY A 38 -12.86 -5.67 5.72
C GLY A 38 -13.37 -6.29 7.02
N ILE A 39 -14.10 -7.39 6.90
CA ILE A 39 -14.56 -8.19 8.03
C ILE A 39 -14.43 -9.67 7.71
N GLY A 40 -14.01 -10.47 8.68
CA GLY A 40 -13.93 -11.91 8.50
C GLY A 40 -13.17 -12.63 9.61
N PRO A 41 -12.98 -13.95 9.46
CA PRO A 41 -12.29 -14.75 10.44
C PRO A 41 -10.79 -14.44 10.50
N SER A 42 -10.26 -14.55 11.71
CA SER A 42 -8.84 -14.49 12.01
C SER A 42 -8.40 -15.65 12.89
N ASN A 43 -7.15 -16.10 12.68
CA ASN A 43 -6.49 -17.09 13.54
C ASN A 43 -5.15 -16.52 13.98
N ILE A 44 -4.91 -16.46 15.29
CA ILE A 44 -3.74 -15.84 15.90
C ILE A 44 -3.06 -16.84 16.83
N LEU A 45 -1.74 -16.91 16.72
CA LEU A 45 -0.86 -17.60 17.67
C LEU A 45 0.28 -16.66 18.01
N ASP A 46 0.55 -16.49 19.29
CA ASP A 46 1.78 -15.87 19.78
C ASP A 46 2.28 -16.64 21.02
N THR A 47 3.33 -17.42 20.84
CA THR A 47 3.84 -18.31 21.91
C THR A 47 4.54 -17.56 23.03
N TYR A 48 4.74 -16.25 22.93
CA TYR A 48 5.13 -15.41 24.04
C TYR A 48 3.99 -15.28 25.07
N LEU A 49 2.75 -15.16 24.58
CA LEU A 49 1.57 -15.00 25.43
C LEU A 49 0.90 -16.34 25.75
N SER A 50 0.77 -17.22 24.77
CA SER A 50 0.12 -18.53 24.93
C SER A 50 0.50 -19.47 23.79
N PRO A 51 0.69 -20.76 24.05
CA PRO A 51 0.92 -21.76 23.00
C PRO A 51 -0.36 -22.15 22.24
N GLU A 52 -1.52 -21.63 22.63
CA GLU A 52 -2.81 -21.95 22.01
C GLU A 52 -3.11 -21.09 20.79
N HIS A 53 -3.90 -21.64 19.86
CA HIS A 53 -4.45 -20.91 18.73
C HIS A 53 -5.74 -20.19 19.11
N TYR A 54 -5.84 -18.92 18.78
CA TYR A 54 -7.00 -18.08 19.03
C TYR A 54 -7.74 -17.80 17.74
N ASN A 55 -8.98 -18.25 17.66
CA ASN A 55 -9.86 -18.04 16.50
C ASN A 55 -10.89 -16.95 16.83
N GLY A 56 -11.14 -16.07 15.87
CA GLY A 56 -12.06 -14.97 16.08
C GLY A 56 -12.38 -14.19 14.83
N PHE A 57 -12.83 -12.98 15.05
CA PHE A 57 -13.19 -12.06 14.00
C PHE A 57 -12.27 -10.84 13.98
N GLU A 58 -12.00 -10.37 12.77
CA GLU A 58 -11.23 -9.17 12.52
C GLU A 58 -12.08 -8.14 11.77
N LEU A 59 -11.95 -6.88 12.19
CA LEU A 59 -12.40 -5.70 11.47
C LEU A 59 -11.17 -4.94 11.00
N ARG A 60 -11.11 -4.60 9.73
CA ARG A 60 -10.01 -3.84 9.12
C ARG A 60 -10.54 -2.65 8.34
N PHE A 61 -9.96 -1.49 8.59
CA PHE A 61 -10.13 -0.30 7.78
C PHE A 61 -8.91 -0.10 6.89
N ILE A 62 -9.13 0.21 5.61
CA ILE A 62 -8.06 0.44 4.63
C ILE A 62 -8.39 1.73 3.86
N ASP A 63 -7.44 2.67 3.85
CA ASP A 63 -7.47 3.88 3.01
C ASP A 63 -6.27 3.83 2.07
N GLN A 64 -6.53 3.66 0.78
CA GLN A 64 -5.52 3.52 -0.26
C GLN A 64 -5.63 4.69 -1.24
N ALA A 65 -4.55 5.46 -1.36
CA ALA A 65 -4.45 6.57 -2.30
C ALA A 65 -3.39 6.27 -3.37
N GLU A 66 -3.83 6.01 -4.58
CA GLU A 66 -2.99 5.81 -5.75
C GLU A 66 -2.83 7.12 -6.51
N ARG A 67 -1.60 7.49 -6.83
CA ARG A 67 -1.26 8.75 -7.54
C ARG A 67 -0.51 8.45 -8.81
N HIS A 68 -1.05 8.94 -9.90
CA HIS A 68 -0.49 8.82 -11.24
C HIS A 68 -0.30 10.21 -11.87
N LYS A 69 0.83 10.45 -12.55
CA LYS A 69 1.05 11.70 -13.29
C LYS A 69 0.48 11.55 -14.68
N ILE A 70 -0.43 12.46 -15.06
CA ILE A 70 -0.99 12.56 -16.40
C ILE A 70 -0.43 13.82 -17.05
N THR A 71 -0.02 13.72 -18.28
CA THR A 71 0.24 14.89 -19.12
C THR A 71 -1.03 15.22 -19.88
N THR A 72 -1.64 16.35 -19.58
CA THR A 72 -2.84 16.79 -20.28
C THR A 72 -2.41 17.43 -21.59
N SER A 73 -2.49 16.73 -22.70
CA SER A 73 -2.39 17.31 -24.05
C SER A 73 -3.74 17.91 -24.42
N SER A 74 -4.01 19.13 -24.01
CA SER A 74 -5.23 19.86 -24.38
C SER A 74 -4.98 20.95 -25.42
N ILE A 75 -3.94 20.82 -26.26
CA ILE A 75 -3.71 21.71 -27.38
C ILE A 75 -4.06 20.94 -28.65
N PRO A 76 -4.97 21.49 -29.50
CA PRO A 76 -5.25 20.91 -30.81
C PRO A 76 -3.95 20.79 -31.61
N SER A 77 -3.72 19.67 -32.26
CA SER A 77 -2.54 19.30 -33.02
C SER A 77 -2.30 20.10 -34.29
N SER A 78 -2.76 21.36 -34.39
CA SER A 78 -2.54 22.23 -35.52
C SER A 78 -1.21 23.02 -35.52
N MET A 79 -0.43 22.94 -34.43
CA MET A 79 0.94 23.46 -34.40
C MET A 79 1.91 22.34 -33.98
N GLY A 80 2.39 21.59 -34.95
CA GLY A 80 3.18 20.39 -34.86
C GLY A 80 4.60 20.52 -34.29
N LEU A 81 4.85 21.23 -33.19
CA LEU A 81 6.18 21.43 -32.62
C LEU A 81 6.27 21.27 -31.08
N CYS A 82 5.21 20.92 -30.38
CA CYS A 82 5.29 20.62 -28.96
C CYS A 82 5.30 19.10 -28.74
N TYR A 83 6.46 18.55 -28.43
CA TYR A 83 6.61 17.19 -27.92
C TYR A 83 5.81 17.05 -26.63
N SER A 84 4.77 16.22 -26.65
CA SER A 84 4.02 15.89 -25.46
C SER A 84 4.89 14.95 -24.61
N PRO A 85 5.36 15.35 -23.42
CA PRO A 85 6.07 14.42 -22.56
C PRO A 85 5.12 13.30 -22.17
N GLU A 86 5.55 12.06 -22.38
CA GLU A 86 4.79 10.85 -22.07
C GLU A 86 4.28 10.88 -20.62
N SER A 87 3.06 10.41 -20.41
CA SER A 87 2.52 10.15 -19.08
C SER A 87 3.49 9.22 -18.34
N SER A 88 3.80 9.53 -17.09
CA SER A 88 4.74 8.74 -16.31
C SER A 88 4.22 7.30 -16.15
N ASN A 89 4.96 6.31 -16.60
CA ASN A 89 4.65 4.89 -16.38
C ASN A 89 4.81 4.44 -14.92
N TRP A 90 4.93 5.38 -13.99
CA TRP A 90 5.12 5.12 -12.58
C TRP A 90 3.95 5.60 -11.75
N THR A 91 3.49 4.73 -10.87
CA THR A 91 2.44 4.98 -9.89
C THR A 91 3.01 4.92 -8.49
N THR A 92 2.54 5.81 -7.62
CA THR A 92 2.85 5.78 -6.20
C THR A 92 1.56 5.52 -5.44
N THR A 93 1.56 4.51 -4.59
CA THR A 93 0.42 4.14 -3.75
C THR A 93 0.78 4.31 -2.28
N LEU A 94 -0.06 5.02 -1.55
CA LEU A 94 -0.02 5.16 -0.11
C LEU A 94 -1.19 4.40 0.47
N THR A 95 -0.95 3.53 1.44
CA THR A 95 -2.01 2.76 2.08
C THR A 95 -1.87 2.85 3.60
N HIS A 96 -2.96 3.20 4.26
CA HIS A 96 -3.14 3.16 5.70
C HIS A 96 -4.06 1.99 6.03
N GLN A 97 -3.66 1.14 6.95
CA GLN A 97 -4.49 0.05 7.44
C GLN A 97 -4.55 0.09 8.96
N ALA A 98 -5.74 -0.07 9.49
CA ALA A 98 -5.96 -0.26 10.92
C ALA A 98 -6.83 -1.51 11.10
N GLN A 99 -6.39 -2.43 11.94
CA GLN A 99 -7.12 -3.66 12.23
C GLN A 99 -7.29 -3.87 13.72
N ILE A 100 -8.41 -4.45 14.06
CA ILE A 100 -8.71 -4.94 15.39
C ILE A 100 -9.31 -6.34 15.27
N SER A 101 -8.82 -7.28 16.09
CA SER A 101 -9.35 -8.62 16.13
C SER A 101 -9.64 -9.01 17.57
N TYR A 102 -10.77 -9.70 17.75
CA TYR A 102 -11.16 -10.32 19.00
C TYR A 102 -11.28 -11.82 18.80
N SER A 103 -10.47 -12.58 19.53
CA SER A 103 -10.30 -14.00 19.31
C SER A 103 -10.29 -14.77 20.64
N LYS A 104 -10.72 -16.04 20.58
CA LYS A 104 -10.76 -16.95 21.73
C LYS A 104 -10.00 -18.22 21.42
N PRO A 105 -9.40 -18.87 22.45
CA PRO A 105 -8.86 -20.21 22.31
C PRO A 105 -10.01 -21.24 22.28
N ARG A 106 -9.68 -22.49 22.00
CA ARG A 106 -10.67 -23.58 22.03
C ARG A 106 -11.29 -23.81 23.41
N SER A 107 -10.54 -23.52 24.48
CA SER A 107 -11.01 -23.63 25.85
C SER A 107 -11.99 -22.54 26.29
N GLU A 108 -12.11 -21.44 25.47
CA GLU A 108 -12.96 -20.26 25.71
C GLU A 108 -12.69 -19.51 27.05
N ASP A 109 -11.64 -19.88 27.78
CA ASP A 109 -11.30 -19.33 29.11
C ASP A 109 -10.40 -18.11 29.07
N ALA A 110 -10.06 -17.63 27.87
CA ALA A 110 -9.23 -16.45 27.62
C ALA A 110 -9.71 -15.69 26.40
N ASN A 111 -9.32 -14.42 26.29
CA ASN A 111 -9.58 -13.62 25.10
C ASN A 111 -8.28 -12.98 24.61
N TYR A 112 -8.09 -12.94 23.30
CA TYR A 112 -7.09 -12.12 22.65
C TYR A 112 -7.74 -10.88 22.04
N LEU A 113 -7.17 -9.74 22.37
CA LEU A 113 -7.39 -8.50 21.66
C LEU A 113 -6.13 -8.22 20.86
N TYR A 114 -6.25 -8.14 19.55
CA TYR A 114 -5.16 -7.77 18.63
C TYR A 114 -5.48 -6.47 17.93
N GLY A 115 -4.61 -5.49 18.05
CA GLY A 115 -4.68 -4.22 17.36
C GLY A 115 -3.39 -3.96 16.59
N LEU A 116 -3.48 -3.61 15.30
CA LEU A 116 -2.33 -3.27 14.48
C LEU A 116 -2.69 -2.13 13.52
N TYR A 117 -1.79 -1.17 13.42
CA TYR A 117 -1.78 -0.17 12.36
C TYR A 117 -0.58 -0.38 11.47
N SER A 118 -0.77 -0.27 10.15
CA SER A 118 0.33 -0.27 9.19
C SER A 118 0.20 0.84 8.16
N PHE A 119 1.36 1.38 7.77
CA PHE A 119 1.53 2.33 6.70
C PHE A 119 2.37 1.70 5.60
N ILE A 120 1.88 1.76 4.36
CA ILE A 120 2.53 1.15 3.19
C ILE A 120 2.75 2.24 2.14
N LEU A 121 3.98 2.33 1.66
CA LEU A 121 4.37 3.15 0.52
C LEU A 121 4.85 2.23 -0.60
N ALA A 122 4.11 2.21 -1.72
CA ALA A 122 4.47 1.42 -2.90
C ALA A 122 4.85 2.32 -4.07
N ARG A 123 5.85 1.89 -4.83
CA ARG A 123 6.25 2.47 -6.09
C ARG A 123 6.23 1.39 -7.16
N GLN A 124 5.36 1.54 -8.16
CA GLN A 124 5.11 0.52 -9.18
C GLN A 124 5.24 1.14 -10.58
N ARG A 125 5.83 0.39 -11.49
CA ARG A 125 5.73 0.63 -12.92
C ARG A 125 4.48 -0.05 -13.45
N HIS A 126 3.78 0.59 -14.39
CA HIS A 126 2.60 0.02 -14.99
C HIS A 126 2.75 -0.16 -16.50
N TRP A 127 2.04 -1.14 -17.02
CA TRP A 127 1.95 -1.48 -18.44
C TRP A 127 0.49 -1.68 -18.81
N HIS A 128 0.11 -1.12 -19.96
CA HIS A 128 -1.22 -1.30 -20.53
C HIS A 128 -1.15 -2.26 -21.70
N LEU A 129 -1.96 -3.29 -21.68
CA LEU A 129 -2.05 -4.34 -22.68
C LEU A 129 -3.50 -4.45 -23.19
N MET A 130 -3.69 -5.20 -24.29
CA MET A 130 -5.01 -5.51 -24.86
C MET A 130 -5.87 -4.25 -25.13
N GLY A 131 -5.27 -3.19 -25.70
CA GLY A 131 -5.99 -1.95 -25.94
C GLY A 131 -6.49 -1.26 -24.67
N ASN A 132 -5.65 -1.21 -23.62
CA ASN A 132 -5.93 -0.65 -22.30
C ASN A 132 -6.98 -1.42 -21.46
N ARG A 133 -7.32 -2.65 -21.84
CA ARG A 133 -8.20 -3.50 -21.04
C ARG A 133 -7.48 -4.19 -19.89
N LEU A 134 -6.21 -4.54 -20.06
CA LEU A 134 -5.38 -5.15 -19.03
C LEU A 134 -4.29 -4.18 -18.58
N GLU A 135 -4.34 -3.82 -17.31
CA GLU A 135 -3.32 -3.01 -16.63
C GLU A 135 -2.53 -3.92 -15.70
N LEU A 136 -1.22 -3.99 -15.90
CA LEU A 136 -0.27 -4.68 -15.04
C LEU A 136 0.56 -3.65 -14.30
N LYS A 137 0.78 -3.88 -13.01
CA LYS A 137 1.71 -3.09 -12.19
C LYS A 137 2.66 -4.02 -11.48
N ALA A 138 3.93 -3.64 -11.41
CA ALA A 138 4.92 -4.34 -10.60
C ALA A 138 5.93 -3.33 -10.05
N GLY A 139 6.40 -3.60 -8.84
CA GLY A 139 7.34 -2.72 -8.17
C GLY A 139 7.73 -3.20 -6.79
N ALA A 140 8.05 -2.26 -5.93
CA ALA A 140 8.40 -2.52 -4.55
C ALA A 140 7.57 -1.65 -3.60
N GLN A 141 7.37 -2.14 -2.39
CA GLN A 141 6.75 -1.42 -1.29
C GLN A 141 7.58 -1.52 -0.02
N GLY A 142 7.55 -0.44 0.77
CA GLY A 142 7.95 -0.41 2.15
C GLY A 142 6.72 -0.40 3.05
N GLU A 143 6.75 -1.17 4.12
CA GLU A 143 5.67 -1.24 5.11
C GLU A 143 6.25 -1.08 6.51
N ILE A 144 5.68 -0.17 7.29
CA ILE A 144 5.92 -0.05 8.73
C ILE A 144 4.63 -0.38 9.46
N GLY A 145 4.72 -1.25 10.46
CA GLY A 145 3.58 -1.63 11.29
C GLY A 145 3.88 -1.54 12.78
N GLY A 146 2.87 -1.15 13.54
CA GLY A 146 2.93 -1.08 14.99
C GLY A 146 1.59 -1.44 15.64
N GLY A 147 1.65 -2.19 16.74
CA GLY A 147 0.45 -2.67 17.39
C GLY A 147 0.72 -3.49 18.65
N PHE A 148 -0.29 -4.22 19.07
CA PHE A 148 -0.22 -5.04 20.27
C PHE A 148 -1.13 -6.26 20.20
N LEU A 149 -0.75 -7.29 20.96
CA LEU A 149 -1.64 -8.37 21.37
C LEU A 149 -1.83 -8.30 22.88
N TYR A 150 -3.03 -8.54 23.34
CA TYR A 150 -3.37 -8.59 24.75
C TYR A 150 -4.14 -9.88 25.06
N ASN A 151 -3.64 -10.67 26.04
CA ASN A 151 -4.27 -11.90 26.52
C ASN A 151 -4.86 -11.67 27.91
N THR A 152 -6.15 -11.81 28.05
CA THR A 152 -6.84 -11.56 29.33
C THR A 152 -6.54 -12.58 30.43
N ARG A 153 -6.00 -13.74 30.10
CA ARG A 153 -5.65 -14.81 31.03
C ARG A 153 -4.30 -14.62 31.71
N ASN A 154 -3.36 -13.96 31.04
CA ASN A 154 -2.01 -13.80 31.54
C ASN A 154 -1.93 -12.69 32.58
N GLY A 155 -1.67 -13.07 33.87
CA GLY A 155 -1.51 -12.08 34.91
C GLY A 155 -0.14 -11.39 34.95
N ASN A 156 0.91 -12.06 34.46
CA ASN A 156 2.29 -11.56 34.59
C ASN A 156 2.80 -10.78 33.34
N ASN A 157 2.52 -11.25 32.15
CA ASN A 157 2.87 -10.58 30.89
C ASN A 157 1.65 -10.66 29.94
N PRO A 158 0.62 -9.83 30.15
CA PRO A 158 -0.61 -9.96 29.38
C PRO A 158 -0.51 -9.39 27.95
N ALA A 159 0.51 -8.57 27.68
CA ALA A 159 0.64 -7.84 26.42
C ALA A 159 1.93 -8.16 25.68
N GLN A 160 1.84 -8.19 24.36
CA GLN A 160 2.95 -8.30 23.42
C GLN A 160 2.90 -7.12 22.45
N ALA A 161 3.97 -6.34 22.37
CA ALA A 161 4.10 -5.30 21.37
C ALA A 161 4.46 -5.90 19.99
N ARG A 162 3.87 -5.35 18.95
CA ARG A 162 4.20 -5.70 17.57
C ARG A 162 4.78 -4.46 16.89
N ALA A 163 5.99 -4.56 16.37
CA ALA A 163 6.58 -3.51 15.56
C ALA A 163 7.45 -4.16 14.48
N TYR A 164 7.30 -3.70 13.23
CA TYR A 164 8.07 -4.21 12.11
C TYR A 164 8.24 -3.18 11.01
N LEU A 165 9.29 -3.37 10.23
CA LEU A 165 9.54 -2.68 8.97
C LEU A 165 9.88 -3.73 7.92
N ASN A 166 9.16 -3.73 6.80
CA ASN A 166 9.33 -4.68 5.71
C ASN A 166 9.55 -4.00 4.37
N ILE A 167 10.32 -4.65 3.51
CA ILE A 167 10.44 -4.34 2.09
C ILE A 167 9.95 -5.54 1.30
N ALA A 168 9.03 -5.30 0.36
CA ALA A 168 8.38 -6.34 -0.40
C ALA A 168 8.32 -5.97 -1.90
N PRO A 169 8.59 -6.89 -2.82
CA PRO A 169 8.03 -6.80 -4.17
C PRO A 169 6.52 -6.86 -4.09
N ASN A 170 5.88 -6.11 -4.96
CA ASN A 170 4.43 -6.14 -5.13
C ASN A 170 4.06 -6.14 -6.61
N ALA A 171 2.95 -6.76 -6.92
CA ALA A 171 2.41 -6.81 -8.27
C ALA A 171 0.88 -6.74 -8.24
N SER A 172 0.29 -6.16 -9.28
CA SER A 172 -1.14 -6.21 -9.50
C SER A 172 -1.49 -6.37 -10.97
N ALA A 173 -2.63 -7.01 -11.22
CA ALA A 173 -3.22 -7.16 -12.53
C ALA A 173 -4.68 -6.72 -12.44
N ARG A 174 -5.08 -5.78 -13.31
CA ARG A 174 -6.44 -5.25 -13.38
C ARG A 174 -6.98 -5.43 -14.79
N TYR A 175 -8.12 -6.11 -14.91
CA TYR A 175 -8.79 -6.33 -16.18
C TYR A 175 -10.11 -5.56 -16.22
N LEU A 176 -10.26 -4.70 -17.25
CA LEU A 176 -11.41 -3.84 -17.48
C LEU A 176 -12.35 -4.52 -18.48
N PHE A 177 -13.64 -4.58 -18.17
CA PHE A 177 -14.66 -5.11 -19.06
C PHE A 177 -16.03 -4.45 -18.80
N ASN A 178 -16.96 -4.72 -19.68
CA ASN A 178 -18.32 -4.20 -19.54
C ASN A 178 -19.30 -5.37 -19.34
N ILE A 179 -20.18 -5.24 -18.34
CA ILE A 179 -21.32 -6.11 -18.13
C ILE A 179 -22.55 -5.33 -18.61
N ARG A 180 -23.05 -5.64 -19.82
CA ARG A 180 -24.09 -4.85 -20.49
C ARG A 180 -23.67 -3.37 -20.60
N LYS A 181 -24.34 -2.47 -19.85
CA LYS A 181 -24.05 -1.02 -19.81
C LYS A 181 -23.16 -0.59 -18.61
N MET A 182 -22.85 -1.51 -17.70
CA MET A 182 -22.06 -1.22 -16.51
C MET A 182 -20.58 -1.48 -16.77
N ARG A 183 -19.72 -0.50 -16.43
CA ARG A 183 -18.25 -0.70 -16.43
C ARG A 183 -17.85 -1.47 -15.19
N ALA A 184 -17.02 -2.47 -15.38
CA ALA A 184 -16.52 -3.32 -14.30
C ALA A 184 -15.02 -3.59 -14.46
N ALA A 185 -14.38 -3.93 -13.37
CA ALA A 185 -12.99 -4.38 -13.36
C ALA A 185 -12.78 -5.46 -12.31
N VAL A 186 -11.97 -6.46 -12.64
CA VAL A 186 -11.40 -7.40 -11.67
C VAL A 186 -9.95 -7.02 -11.46
N GLN A 187 -9.51 -6.99 -10.21
CA GLN A 187 -8.13 -6.67 -9.84
C GLN A 187 -7.61 -7.69 -8.84
N TYR A 188 -6.42 -8.20 -9.10
CA TYR A 188 -5.66 -9.02 -8.16
C TYR A 188 -4.38 -8.29 -7.78
N GLU A 189 -4.08 -8.23 -6.49
CA GLU A 189 -2.87 -7.64 -5.94
C GLU A 189 -2.19 -8.64 -5.02
N ALA A 190 -0.86 -8.69 -5.06
CA ALA A 190 -0.06 -9.52 -4.16
C ALA A 190 1.21 -8.80 -3.74
N ALA A 191 1.62 -9.01 -2.48
CA ALA A 191 2.88 -8.54 -1.93
C ALA A 191 3.49 -9.62 -1.03
N LEU A 192 4.81 -9.82 -1.16
CA LEU A 192 5.58 -10.82 -0.45
C LEU A 192 6.80 -10.15 0.19
N PRO A 193 6.80 -9.83 1.48
CA PRO A 193 7.98 -9.29 2.16
C PRO A 193 9.19 -10.21 2.01
N LEU A 194 10.31 -9.66 1.50
CA LEU A 194 11.56 -10.39 1.31
C LEU A 194 12.60 -10.05 2.38
N LEU A 195 12.59 -8.81 2.84
CA LEU A 195 13.54 -8.30 3.82
C LEU A 195 12.79 -7.44 4.83
N GLY A 196 13.20 -7.51 6.08
CA GLY A 196 12.63 -6.65 7.10
C GLY A 196 13.35 -6.77 8.44
N VAL A 197 12.80 -6.06 9.39
CA VAL A 197 13.15 -6.18 10.81
C VAL A 197 11.86 -6.21 11.63
N LEU A 198 11.85 -6.98 12.69
CA LEU A 198 10.75 -7.00 13.63
C LEU A 198 11.26 -6.95 15.07
N PHE A 199 10.46 -6.37 15.94
CA PHE A 199 10.66 -6.42 17.36
C PHE A 199 10.07 -7.73 17.91
N SER A 200 10.88 -8.46 18.69
CA SER A 200 10.47 -9.67 19.42
C SER A 200 11.26 -9.77 20.72
N PRO A 201 10.61 -9.95 21.87
CA PRO A 201 11.35 -10.35 23.06
C PRO A 201 11.96 -11.74 22.86
N ASN A 202 12.91 -12.10 23.70
CA ASN A 202 13.42 -13.46 23.78
C ASN A 202 12.43 -14.35 24.55
N TYR A 203 12.52 -15.65 24.33
CA TYR A 203 11.71 -16.60 25.12
C TYR A 203 11.96 -16.43 26.62
N GLY A 204 10.89 -16.23 27.41
CA GLY A 204 10.96 -16.00 28.86
C GLY A 204 11.39 -14.57 29.28
N GLN A 205 11.75 -13.68 28.35
CA GLN A 205 12.12 -12.31 28.66
C GLN A 205 10.86 -11.47 28.97
N SER A 206 10.87 -10.76 30.09
CA SER A 206 9.76 -9.87 30.45
C SER A 206 9.96 -8.44 29.90
N TYR A 207 8.87 -7.70 29.74
CA TYR A 207 8.93 -6.27 29.40
C TYR A 207 9.60 -5.42 30.48
N TYR A 208 9.56 -5.86 31.74
CA TYR A 208 10.31 -5.23 32.82
C TYR A 208 11.82 -5.34 32.59
N GLU A 209 12.31 -6.51 32.17
CA GLU A 209 13.74 -6.68 31.84
C GLU A 209 14.17 -5.84 30.66
N LEU A 210 13.31 -5.72 29.64
CA LEU A 210 13.55 -4.87 28.48
C LEU A 210 13.62 -3.40 28.87
N PHE A 211 12.56 -2.85 29.42
CA PHE A 211 12.41 -1.40 29.54
C PHE A 211 12.92 -0.84 30.87
N SER A 212 12.95 -1.62 31.95
CA SER A 212 13.41 -1.13 33.26
C SER A 212 14.86 -1.53 33.54
N LYS A 213 15.30 -2.69 33.06
CA LYS A 213 16.71 -3.14 33.23
C LYS A 213 17.59 -2.88 32.03
N GLY A 214 17.01 -2.44 30.90
CA GLY A 214 17.77 -2.11 29.68
C GLY A 214 18.36 -3.33 28.96
N ASN A 215 17.79 -4.52 29.16
CA ASN A 215 18.25 -5.72 28.47
C ASN A 215 17.64 -5.82 27.08
N TYR A 216 18.32 -5.25 26.08
CA TYR A 216 17.84 -5.18 24.68
C TYR A 216 18.51 -6.21 23.76
N ASP A 217 19.07 -7.29 24.30
CA ASP A 217 19.82 -8.26 23.52
C ASP A 217 18.92 -8.99 22.51
N HIS A 218 19.28 -8.88 21.21
CA HIS A 218 18.61 -9.55 20.08
C HIS A 218 17.08 -9.28 19.92
N ASN A 219 16.56 -8.20 20.50
CA ASN A 219 15.11 -7.89 20.38
C ASN A 219 14.70 -7.30 19.03
N ILE A 220 15.64 -6.77 18.25
CA ILE A 220 15.45 -6.38 16.85
C ILE A 220 16.00 -7.48 15.97
N VAL A 221 15.11 -8.20 15.29
CA VAL A 221 15.45 -9.40 14.51
C VAL A 221 15.30 -9.11 13.04
N PHE A 222 16.33 -9.43 12.26
CA PHE A 222 16.27 -9.39 10.81
C PHE A 222 15.37 -10.50 10.28
N THR A 223 14.48 -10.15 9.33
CA THR A 223 13.49 -11.06 8.78
C THR A 223 13.63 -11.27 7.28
N THR A 224 13.39 -12.51 6.90
CA THR A 224 13.37 -13.00 5.51
C THR A 224 12.20 -13.98 5.37
N PRO A 225 11.84 -14.42 4.15
CA PRO A 225 10.81 -15.46 3.97
C PRO A 225 11.11 -16.79 4.68
N PHE A 226 12.34 -17.04 5.10
CA PHE A 226 12.73 -18.27 5.79
C PHE A 226 12.37 -18.28 7.29
N ASN A 227 12.38 -17.10 7.92
CA ASN A 227 12.05 -16.97 9.35
C ASN A 227 10.75 -16.16 9.61
N ALA A 228 10.26 -15.42 8.60
CA ALA A 228 9.02 -14.65 8.68
C ALA A 228 8.26 -14.69 7.34
N PRO A 229 7.80 -15.89 6.89
CA PRO A 229 7.04 -15.98 5.65
C PRO A 229 5.71 -15.23 5.80
N THR A 230 5.53 -14.20 4.96
CA THR A 230 4.35 -13.33 4.98
C THR A 230 3.84 -13.18 3.56
N LEU A 231 2.54 -13.29 3.37
CA LEU A 231 1.88 -13.05 2.09
C LEU A 231 0.63 -12.22 2.32
N ARG A 232 0.53 -11.11 1.59
CA ARG A 232 -0.73 -10.36 1.47
C ARG A 232 -1.22 -10.42 0.05
N GLN A 233 -2.49 -10.76 -0.13
CA GLN A 233 -3.14 -10.82 -1.43
C GLN A 233 -4.56 -10.28 -1.37
N MET A 234 -4.99 -9.60 -2.41
CA MET A 234 -6.35 -9.06 -2.52
C MET A 234 -6.90 -9.32 -3.92
N LEU A 235 -8.06 -9.96 -3.96
CA LEU A 235 -8.87 -10.07 -5.18
C LEU A 235 -10.08 -9.15 -5.01
N SER A 236 -10.26 -8.22 -5.94
CA SER A 236 -11.35 -7.25 -5.87
C SER A 236 -12.11 -7.13 -7.20
N PHE A 237 -13.38 -6.81 -7.10
CA PHE A 237 -14.28 -6.52 -8.19
C PHE A 237 -14.82 -5.11 -8.01
N ASP A 238 -14.49 -4.22 -8.96
CA ASP A 238 -15.00 -2.86 -9.04
C ASP A 238 -16.16 -2.81 -10.02
N PHE A 239 -17.24 -2.14 -9.64
CA PHE A 239 -18.38 -1.93 -10.52
C PHE A 239 -18.93 -0.51 -10.38
N ALA A 240 -19.28 0.08 -11.52
CA ALA A 240 -19.80 1.44 -11.58
C ALA A 240 -21.33 1.43 -11.58
N VAL A 241 -21.92 2.16 -10.62
CA VAL A 241 -23.37 2.42 -10.56
C VAL A 241 -23.56 3.93 -10.70
N LYS A 242 -24.06 4.38 -11.84
CA LYS A 242 -24.08 5.81 -12.22
C LYS A 242 -22.67 6.39 -12.15
N ASP A 243 -22.45 7.40 -11.31
CA ASP A 243 -21.16 8.10 -11.13
C ASP A 243 -20.34 7.56 -9.95
N HIS A 244 -20.82 6.51 -9.29
CA HIS A 244 -20.17 5.91 -8.13
C HIS A 244 -19.53 4.57 -8.48
N ILE A 245 -18.32 4.32 -7.96
CA ILE A 245 -17.63 3.04 -8.14
C ILE A 245 -17.54 2.36 -6.77
N PHE A 246 -18.11 1.17 -6.70
CA PHE A 246 -18.06 0.32 -5.52
C PHE A 246 -17.06 -0.81 -5.74
N ARG A 247 -16.45 -1.26 -4.66
CA ARG A 247 -15.54 -2.40 -4.63
C ARG A 247 -16.06 -3.45 -3.68
N ILE A 248 -16.07 -4.69 -4.11
CA ILE A 248 -16.21 -5.87 -3.26
C ILE A 248 -15.03 -6.77 -3.49
N GLY A 249 -14.52 -7.44 -2.47
CA GLY A 249 -13.35 -8.29 -2.65
C GLY A 249 -13.07 -9.20 -1.47
N TYR A 250 -11.98 -9.94 -1.63
CA TYR A 250 -11.39 -10.80 -0.62
C TYR A 250 -9.95 -10.35 -0.35
N LEU A 251 -9.60 -10.20 0.93
CA LEU A 251 -8.24 -9.96 1.40
C LEU A 251 -7.78 -11.16 2.22
N GLY A 252 -6.70 -11.80 1.77
CA GLY A 252 -5.93 -12.74 2.56
C GLY A 252 -4.64 -12.08 3.05
N ASP A 253 -4.45 -12.06 4.36
CA ASP A 253 -3.24 -11.53 5.00
C ASP A 253 -2.67 -12.58 5.95
N PHE A 254 -1.53 -13.16 5.58
CA PHE A 254 -0.90 -14.28 6.26
C PHE A 254 0.45 -13.85 6.79
N GLN A 255 0.50 -13.42 8.03
CA GLN A 255 1.73 -13.01 8.70
C GLN A 255 2.25 -14.14 9.56
N GLN A 256 3.54 -14.44 9.44
CA GLN A 256 4.21 -15.46 10.25
C GLN A 256 5.59 -14.99 10.68
N ALA A 257 6.07 -15.49 11.82
CA ALA A 257 7.45 -15.36 12.24
C ALA A 257 7.84 -16.48 13.19
N LYS A 258 9.08 -16.96 13.06
CA LYS A 258 9.71 -17.87 14.02
C LYS A 258 11.08 -17.29 14.34
N VAL A 259 11.15 -16.54 15.43
CA VAL A 259 12.33 -15.78 15.87
C VAL A 259 12.45 -15.84 17.39
N ASN A 260 13.67 -15.74 17.92
CA ASN A 260 13.95 -15.75 19.36
C ASN A 260 13.29 -16.92 20.11
N SER A 261 13.23 -18.10 19.46
CA SER A 261 12.53 -19.30 19.96
C SER A 261 11.02 -19.13 20.16
N LEU A 262 10.44 -18.03 19.66
CA LEU A 262 9.02 -17.74 19.66
C LEU A 262 8.40 -17.98 18.29
N LYS A 263 7.14 -18.46 18.27
CA LYS A 263 6.32 -18.59 17.08
C LYS A 263 5.19 -17.56 17.11
N TYR A 264 4.99 -16.91 16.00
CA TYR A 264 3.90 -15.99 15.76
C TYR A 264 3.23 -16.29 14.45
N HIS A 265 1.91 -16.25 14.40
CA HIS A 265 1.17 -16.01 13.17
C HIS A 265 -0.13 -15.23 13.43
N ALA A 266 -0.53 -14.50 12.40
CA ALA A 266 -1.85 -13.90 12.30
C ALA A 266 -2.34 -14.11 10.86
N TYR A 267 -3.37 -14.94 10.72
CA TYR A 267 -4.01 -15.25 9.45
C TYR A 267 -5.38 -14.58 9.41
N SER A 268 -5.60 -13.79 8.37
CA SER A 268 -6.86 -13.08 8.17
C SER A 268 -7.45 -13.42 6.82
N HIS A 269 -8.74 -13.72 6.81
CA HIS A 269 -9.55 -13.95 5.61
C HIS A 269 -10.73 -12.99 5.65
N LEU A 270 -10.64 -11.89 4.88
CA LEU A 270 -11.61 -10.80 4.99
C LEU A 270 -12.40 -10.63 3.71
N ILE A 271 -13.71 -10.47 3.84
CA ILE A 271 -14.55 -9.88 2.81
C ILE A 271 -14.41 -8.36 2.91
N ILE A 272 -14.16 -7.71 1.78
CA ILE A 272 -13.94 -6.28 1.69
C ILE A 272 -15.10 -5.63 0.97
N LEU A 273 -15.59 -4.52 1.52
CA LEU A 273 -16.49 -3.59 0.87
C LEU A 273 -15.83 -2.22 0.80
N GLY A 274 -15.87 -1.58 -0.35
CA GLY A 274 -15.20 -0.30 -0.56
C GLY A 274 -15.88 0.63 -1.53
N TYR A 275 -15.45 1.87 -1.46
CA TYR A 275 -15.84 2.95 -2.35
C TYR A 275 -14.61 3.54 -3.01
N VAL A 276 -14.64 3.68 -4.35
CA VAL A 276 -13.55 4.19 -5.16
C VAL A 276 -13.89 5.60 -5.63
N HIS A 277 -13.08 6.56 -5.23
CA HIS A 277 -13.21 7.95 -5.66
C HIS A 277 -12.02 8.36 -6.53
N ARG A 278 -12.29 8.89 -7.74
CA ARG A 278 -11.27 9.37 -8.67
C ARG A 278 -11.39 10.87 -8.85
N PHE A 279 -10.27 11.58 -8.76
CA PHE A 279 -10.22 13.01 -8.99
C PHE A 279 -8.88 13.40 -9.59
N GLN A 280 -8.87 14.56 -10.27
CA GLN A 280 -7.66 15.11 -10.85
C GLN A 280 -7.24 16.36 -10.08
N ILE A 281 -5.97 16.41 -9.72
CA ILE A 281 -5.35 17.59 -9.10
C ILE A 281 -4.52 18.28 -10.16
N GLN A 282 -4.93 19.49 -10.56
CA GLN A 282 -4.12 20.37 -11.41
C GLN A 282 -3.28 21.26 -10.52
N LYS A 283 -1.97 21.22 -10.69
CA LYS A 283 -1.08 22.16 -10.01
C LYS A 283 -1.05 23.46 -10.81
N ILE A 284 -1.83 24.45 -10.40
CA ILE A 284 -1.69 25.83 -10.90
C ILE A 284 -0.37 26.33 -10.30
N ARG A 285 0.65 26.52 -11.17
CA ARG A 285 1.85 27.25 -10.74
C ARG A 285 1.53 28.74 -10.81
N PRO A 286 1.86 29.52 -9.75
CA PRO A 286 1.76 30.97 -9.80
C PRO A 286 2.68 31.59 -10.83
#